data_00c4367ef77cbdd9ee77e95f05169bc4
#
_entry.id   00c4367ef77cbdd9ee77e95f05169bc4
#
_cell.length_a   1.000
_cell.length_b   1.000
_cell.length_c   1.000
_cell.angle_alpha   90.00
_cell.angle_beta   90.00
_cell.angle_gamma   90.00
#
_symmetry.space_group_name_H-M   'P 1'
#
loop_
_entity.id
_entity.type
_entity.pdbx_description
1 polymer ?
#
loop_
_entity_poly.entity_id
_entity_poly.type
_entity_poly.pdbx_seq_one_letter_code
_entity_poly.pdbx_strand_id
1 'polypeptide(L)'
;MAVPGLLQGKRALPTGASEKVKIAISQPGYLPWAGFFDLIDQVDQFLLLDDAQFVKQSWDQRNRIKSSTGLQWLTVPVVFRGRLGQPLCEVEIREPQFWQKHLRSIEVNYGKARYFESYFPQLKEILERYGPGEKLIDLNLALIQWLAGELAVKTPMVRASTLGVEGKRSGRLVSMCKLVGATDYLSPRSAIYLLDDLAMFAEAGVKVWFQNYTHPEYEQRFPPFLPYASVLDLLFNKGPESGEILRSGRGQPFTPVQVRATSAECEASI
;
A
#
# COMPACT_ATOMS: atom_id res chain seq x y z
N MET A 1 12.57 -11.98 -13.75
CA MET A 1 11.69 -11.52 -14.86
C MET A 1 11.00 -10.25 -14.44
N ALA A 2 10.91 -9.22 -15.30
CA ALA A 2 10.21 -7.98 -14.97
C ALA A 2 8.72 -8.26 -14.78
N VAL A 3 8.14 -7.73 -13.72
CA VAL A 3 6.70 -7.83 -13.44
C VAL A 3 5.98 -6.93 -14.45
N PRO A 4 5.08 -7.46 -15.31
CA PRO A 4 4.38 -6.65 -16.31
C PRO A 4 3.55 -5.56 -15.64
N GLY A 5 3.65 -4.30 -16.12
CA GLY A 5 2.90 -3.15 -15.58
C GLY A 5 3.64 -2.28 -14.57
N LEU A 6 4.79 -2.71 -14.05
CA LEU A 6 5.68 -1.83 -13.30
C LEU A 6 6.55 -1.05 -14.28
N LEU A 7 6.41 0.26 -14.31
CA LEU A 7 7.27 1.11 -15.13
C LEU A 7 8.67 1.12 -14.52
N GLN A 8 9.62 0.48 -15.20
CA GLN A 8 11.04 0.66 -14.93
C GLN A 8 11.52 1.93 -15.62
N GLY A 9 11.91 2.92 -14.84
CA GLY A 9 12.52 4.16 -15.36
C GLY A 9 11.57 5.35 -15.46
N LYS A 10 12.19 6.51 -15.72
CA LYS A 10 11.54 7.79 -15.89
C LYS A 10 10.54 7.75 -17.07
N ARG A 11 9.28 7.54 -16.81
CA ARG A 11 8.26 8.10 -17.68
C ARG A 11 8.05 9.53 -17.19
N ALA A 12 8.75 10.48 -17.83
CA ALA A 12 8.39 11.88 -17.70
C ALA A 12 6.91 12.00 -18.04
N LEU A 13 6.12 12.49 -17.10
CA LEU A 13 4.76 12.95 -17.41
C LEU A 13 4.89 14.03 -18.50
N PRO A 14 3.93 14.15 -19.42
CA PRO A 14 4.01 15.10 -20.52
C PRO A 14 4.30 16.50 -19.99
N THR A 15 5.39 17.09 -20.42
CA THR A 15 5.78 18.49 -20.17
C THR A 15 4.93 19.41 -21.02
N GLY A 16 3.65 19.53 -20.66
CA GLY A 16 2.73 20.54 -21.17
C GLY A 16 2.39 21.50 -20.04
N ALA A 17 2.61 22.78 -20.21
CA ALA A 17 2.32 23.81 -19.24
C ALA A 17 0.86 23.69 -18.75
N SER A 18 0.63 23.60 -17.41
CA SER A 18 -0.67 23.74 -16.73
C SER A 18 -1.42 22.47 -16.29
N GLU A 19 -0.95 21.23 -16.51
CA GLU A 19 -1.65 20.10 -15.93
C GLU A 19 -1.24 19.88 -14.46
N LYS A 20 -2.24 19.78 -13.58
CA LYS A 20 -2.00 19.40 -12.19
C LYS A 20 -1.60 17.93 -12.16
N VAL A 21 -0.43 17.65 -11.62
CA VAL A 21 0.08 16.30 -11.44
C VAL A 21 -0.02 15.94 -9.96
N LYS A 22 -0.91 15.01 -9.64
CA LYS A 22 -1.08 14.49 -8.28
C LYS A 22 -0.35 13.15 -8.13
N ILE A 23 0.48 13.05 -7.11
CA ILE A 23 1.16 11.80 -6.77
C ILE A 23 0.88 11.37 -5.34
N ALA A 24 1.11 10.09 -5.05
CA ALA A 24 1.22 9.58 -3.70
C ALA A 24 2.50 8.73 -3.56
N ILE A 25 3.04 8.68 -2.35
CA ILE A 25 4.26 7.94 -2.02
C ILE A 25 3.96 7.10 -0.79
N SER A 26 4.15 5.77 -0.86
CA SER A 26 3.99 4.89 0.30
C SER A 26 4.85 3.64 0.15
N GLN A 27 5.17 3.00 1.28
CA GLN A 27 5.85 1.70 1.30
C GLN A 27 4.93 0.61 0.76
N PRO A 28 5.45 -0.31 -0.07
CA PRO A 28 4.69 -1.45 -0.59
C PRO A 28 4.54 -2.54 0.45
N GLY A 29 3.40 -2.56 1.16
CA GLY A 29 3.10 -3.54 2.19
C GLY A 29 2.72 -4.92 1.66
N TYR A 30 2.77 -5.92 2.55
CA TYR A 30 2.31 -7.28 2.26
C TYR A 30 0.78 -7.36 2.31
N LEU A 31 0.13 -7.82 1.24
CA LEU A 31 -1.33 -7.96 1.13
C LEU A 31 -2.09 -6.73 1.67
N PRO A 32 -1.91 -5.52 1.11
CA PRO A 32 -2.38 -4.29 1.71
C PRO A 32 -3.90 -4.25 1.93
N TRP A 33 -4.36 -3.36 2.80
CA TRP A 33 -5.77 -3.08 3.04
C TRP A 33 -6.39 -2.17 1.96
N ALA A 34 -7.72 -2.07 1.93
CA ALA A 34 -8.44 -1.32 0.91
C ALA A 34 -7.98 0.14 0.77
N GLY A 35 -7.71 0.85 1.87
CA GLY A 35 -7.26 2.24 1.83
C GLY A 35 -5.91 2.46 1.15
N PHE A 36 -5.04 1.46 1.07
CA PHE A 36 -3.81 1.54 0.29
C PHE A 36 -4.11 1.62 -1.21
N PHE A 37 -5.05 0.82 -1.70
CA PHE A 37 -5.46 0.83 -3.10
C PHE A 37 -6.28 2.07 -3.46
N ASP A 38 -7.08 2.58 -2.51
CA ASP A 38 -7.76 3.86 -2.66
C ASP A 38 -6.75 5.01 -2.83
N LEU A 39 -5.66 5.01 -2.06
CA LEU A 39 -4.59 6.00 -2.20
C LEU A 39 -3.94 5.94 -3.60
N ILE A 40 -3.71 4.74 -4.14
CA ILE A 40 -3.20 4.55 -5.49
C ILE A 40 -4.20 5.08 -6.52
N ASP A 41 -5.47 4.74 -6.40
CA ASP A 41 -6.54 5.06 -7.38
C ASP A 41 -6.89 6.57 -7.45
N GLN A 42 -6.42 7.36 -6.48
CA GLN A 42 -6.69 8.81 -6.42
C GLN A 42 -5.63 9.70 -7.08
N VAL A 43 -4.58 9.12 -7.63
CA VAL A 43 -3.42 9.87 -8.12
C VAL A 43 -3.05 9.52 -9.56
N ASP A 44 -2.33 10.42 -10.22
CA ASP A 44 -1.87 10.24 -11.60
C ASP A 44 -0.65 9.30 -11.67
N GLN A 45 0.15 9.24 -10.59
CA GLN A 45 1.28 8.34 -10.45
C GLN A 45 1.50 7.99 -8.98
N PHE A 46 1.83 6.73 -8.71
CA PHE A 46 2.13 6.24 -7.37
C PHE A 46 3.60 5.82 -7.26
N LEU A 47 4.32 6.38 -6.28
CA LEU A 47 5.70 6.01 -6.03
C LEU A 47 5.76 4.99 -4.87
N LEU A 48 6.23 3.81 -5.19
CA LEU A 48 6.45 2.73 -4.23
C LEU A 48 7.78 2.96 -3.52
N LEU A 49 7.75 3.36 -2.26
CA LEU A 49 8.94 3.68 -1.45
C LEU A 49 9.61 2.38 -0.96
N ASP A 50 10.20 1.65 -1.90
CA ASP A 50 10.77 0.33 -1.71
C ASP A 50 12.20 0.32 -1.15
N ASP A 51 12.85 1.45 -1.11
CA ASP A 51 14.19 1.65 -0.56
C ASP A 51 14.21 2.38 0.80
N ALA A 52 13.04 2.55 1.43
CA ALA A 52 12.95 2.96 2.82
C ALA A 52 13.54 1.88 3.75
N GLN A 53 14.00 2.31 4.93
CA GLN A 53 14.51 1.40 5.94
C GLN A 53 13.40 0.40 6.35
N PHE A 54 13.71 -0.88 6.28
CA PHE A 54 12.82 -1.94 6.73
C PHE A 54 12.71 -1.94 8.27
N VAL A 55 11.48 -2.04 8.76
CA VAL A 55 11.16 -2.18 10.17
C VAL A 55 10.53 -3.56 10.40
N LYS A 56 11.15 -4.34 11.30
CA LYS A 56 10.62 -5.67 11.64
C LYS A 56 9.21 -5.57 12.22
N GLN A 57 8.35 -6.46 11.80
CA GLN A 57 6.93 -6.50 12.18
C GLN A 57 6.11 -5.28 11.71
N SER A 58 6.61 -4.53 10.71
CA SER A 58 5.82 -3.53 9.99
C SER A 58 4.82 -4.16 9.03
N TRP A 59 4.00 -3.33 8.43
CA TRP A 59 3.06 -3.74 7.38
C TRP A 59 3.76 -4.21 6.09
N ASP A 60 5.07 -3.98 5.97
CA ASP A 60 5.85 -4.45 4.82
C ASP A 60 5.92 -5.98 4.76
N GLN A 61 5.99 -6.65 5.92
CA GLN A 61 6.14 -8.11 6.00
C GLN A 61 4.90 -8.85 6.50
N ARG A 62 3.85 -8.15 6.96
CA ARG A 62 2.66 -8.80 7.52
C ARG A 62 1.39 -8.01 7.30
N ASN A 63 0.27 -8.72 7.28
CA ASN A 63 -1.05 -8.11 7.34
C ASN A 63 -2.04 -9.06 8.02
N ARG A 64 -3.28 -8.62 8.18
CA ARG A 64 -4.34 -9.36 8.87
C ARG A 64 -5.41 -9.81 7.89
N ILE A 65 -5.92 -11.00 8.12
CA ILE A 65 -7.12 -11.53 7.48
C ILE A 65 -8.24 -11.71 8.51
N LYS A 66 -9.49 -11.71 8.07
CA LYS A 66 -10.64 -11.97 8.93
C LYS A 66 -10.76 -13.46 9.20
N SER A 67 -10.95 -13.82 10.46
CA SER A 67 -11.26 -15.19 10.92
C SER A 67 -12.53 -15.20 11.75
N SER A 68 -12.98 -16.40 12.15
CA SER A 68 -14.14 -16.57 13.04
C SER A 68 -13.93 -15.97 14.45
N THR A 69 -12.67 -15.80 14.86
CA THR A 69 -12.31 -15.28 16.21
C THR A 69 -11.78 -13.84 16.17
N GLY A 70 -11.78 -13.18 15.01
CA GLY A 70 -11.28 -11.81 14.86
C GLY A 70 -10.26 -11.67 13.73
N LEU A 71 -9.30 -10.76 13.88
CA LEU A 71 -8.25 -10.54 12.88
C LEU A 71 -7.02 -11.41 13.18
N GLN A 72 -6.60 -12.18 12.20
CA GLN A 72 -5.45 -13.08 12.25
C GLN A 72 -4.29 -12.54 11.43
N TRP A 73 -3.07 -12.53 11.99
CA TRP A 73 -1.86 -12.10 11.28
C TRP A 73 -1.34 -13.18 10.32
N LEU A 74 -0.96 -12.74 9.14
CA LEU A 74 -0.11 -13.45 8.19
C LEU A 74 1.22 -12.71 8.13
N THR A 75 2.31 -13.36 8.47
CA THR A 75 3.66 -12.76 8.54
C THR A 75 4.63 -13.53 7.67
N VAL A 76 5.24 -12.85 6.70
CA VAL A 76 6.33 -13.40 5.88
C VAL A 76 7.60 -13.44 6.73
N PRO A 77 8.21 -14.60 6.94
CA PRO A 77 9.47 -14.70 7.67
C PRO A 77 10.64 -14.18 6.83
N VAL A 78 11.40 -13.23 7.40
CA VAL A 78 12.49 -12.57 6.68
C VAL A 78 13.83 -12.69 7.40
N VAL A 79 14.92 -12.52 6.65
CA VAL A 79 16.28 -12.44 7.18
C VAL A 79 16.49 -11.05 7.76
N PHE A 80 16.53 -10.96 9.08
CA PHE A 80 16.65 -9.68 9.79
C PHE A 80 17.88 -9.63 10.72
N ARG A 81 18.28 -10.77 11.30
CA ARG A 81 19.38 -10.82 12.27
C ARG A 81 20.70 -10.39 11.62
N GLY A 82 21.37 -9.40 12.22
CA GLY A 82 22.63 -8.85 11.70
C GLY A 82 22.47 -7.87 10.53
N ARG A 83 21.23 -7.53 10.12
CA ARG A 83 20.93 -6.63 8.99
C ARG A 83 20.12 -5.41 9.44
N LEU A 84 20.50 -4.80 10.56
CA LEU A 84 19.86 -3.59 11.05
C LEU A 84 20.05 -2.44 10.04
N GLY A 85 18.98 -1.73 9.73
CA GLY A 85 19.01 -0.59 8.82
C GLY A 85 18.95 -0.93 7.34
N GLN A 86 18.81 -2.22 6.96
CA GLN A 86 18.68 -2.60 5.54
C GLN A 86 17.46 -1.94 4.90
N PRO A 87 17.53 -1.52 3.62
CA PRO A 87 16.38 -1.05 2.87
C PRO A 87 15.42 -2.20 2.54
N LEU A 88 14.13 -1.89 2.39
CA LEU A 88 13.09 -2.89 2.10
C LEU A 88 13.41 -3.71 0.83
N CYS A 89 13.96 -3.07 -0.21
CA CYS A 89 14.33 -3.74 -1.45
C CYS A 89 15.45 -4.78 -1.32
N GLU A 90 16.15 -4.83 -0.19
CA GLU A 90 17.20 -5.82 0.08
C GLU A 90 16.74 -6.96 1.00
N VAL A 91 15.55 -6.83 1.59
CA VAL A 91 15.03 -7.81 2.55
C VAL A 91 14.74 -9.15 1.86
N GLU A 92 15.33 -10.22 2.38
CA GLU A 92 15.18 -11.58 1.85
C GLU A 92 14.19 -12.40 2.67
N ILE A 93 13.40 -13.23 1.97
CA ILE A 93 12.54 -14.25 2.59
C ILE A 93 13.43 -15.34 3.17
N ARG A 94 13.15 -15.74 4.42
CA ARG A 94 13.99 -16.69 5.16
C ARG A 94 13.55 -18.14 5.06
N GLU A 95 12.24 -18.39 5.16
CA GLU A 95 11.70 -19.75 5.31
C GLU A 95 11.20 -20.31 3.97
N PRO A 96 11.57 -21.56 3.64
CA PRO A 96 10.95 -22.25 2.51
C PRO A 96 9.46 -22.48 2.81
N GLN A 97 8.66 -22.42 1.76
CA GLN A 97 7.25 -22.81 1.83
C GLN A 97 6.43 -22.08 2.93
N PHE A 98 6.87 -20.88 3.38
CA PHE A 98 6.11 -20.05 4.34
C PHE A 98 4.68 -19.83 3.87
N TRP A 99 4.50 -19.79 2.57
CA TRP A 99 3.23 -19.60 1.88
C TRP A 99 2.23 -20.74 2.17
N GLN A 100 2.67 -21.97 2.50
CA GLN A 100 1.76 -23.07 2.84
C GLN A 100 0.90 -22.72 4.05
N LYS A 101 1.50 -22.12 5.09
CA LYS A 101 0.77 -21.67 6.29
C LYS A 101 -0.21 -20.55 5.95
N HIS A 102 0.21 -19.62 5.09
CA HIS A 102 -0.63 -18.51 4.66
C HIS A 102 -1.82 -19.00 3.83
N LEU A 103 -1.57 -19.84 2.82
CA LEU A 103 -2.62 -20.43 1.99
C LEU A 103 -3.59 -21.26 2.83
N ARG A 104 -3.07 -22.08 3.75
CA ARG A 104 -3.93 -22.86 4.65
C ARG A 104 -4.81 -21.97 5.53
N SER A 105 -4.25 -20.90 6.09
CA SER A 105 -5.02 -19.94 6.89
C SER A 105 -6.10 -19.24 6.04
N ILE A 106 -5.78 -18.85 4.82
CA ILE A 106 -6.71 -18.21 3.89
C ILE A 106 -7.82 -19.19 3.50
N GLU A 107 -7.48 -20.43 3.13
CA GLU A 107 -8.44 -21.48 2.76
C GLU A 107 -9.42 -21.78 3.90
N VAL A 108 -8.93 -21.95 5.13
CA VAL A 108 -9.78 -22.20 6.32
C VAL A 108 -10.75 -21.05 6.55
N ASN A 109 -10.30 -19.81 6.41
CA ASN A 109 -11.13 -18.65 6.72
C ASN A 109 -12.03 -18.21 5.56
N TYR A 110 -11.63 -18.43 4.31
CA TYR A 110 -12.36 -17.93 3.13
C TYR A 110 -12.83 -19.01 2.16
N GLY A 111 -12.49 -20.31 2.35
CA GLY A 111 -12.86 -21.39 1.42
C GLY A 111 -14.36 -21.56 1.15
N LYS A 112 -15.22 -20.90 1.95
CA LYS A 112 -16.67 -20.82 1.69
C LYS A 112 -17.15 -19.42 1.33
N ALA A 113 -16.24 -18.46 1.12
CA ALA A 113 -16.59 -17.13 0.64
C ALA A 113 -17.02 -17.21 -0.83
N ARG A 114 -17.96 -16.36 -1.23
CA ARG A 114 -18.65 -16.44 -2.53
C ARG A 114 -17.71 -16.47 -3.73
N TYR A 115 -16.60 -15.74 -3.66
CA TYR A 115 -15.66 -15.58 -4.78
C TYR A 115 -14.30 -16.22 -4.51
N PHE A 116 -14.20 -17.10 -3.52
CA PHE A 116 -12.93 -17.74 -3.15
C PHE A 116 -12.29 -18.46 -4.34
N GLU A 117 -13.05 -19.32 -5.01
CA GLU A 117 -12.55 -20.12 -6.14
C GLU A 117 -12.11 -19.26 -7.34
N SER A 118 -12.64 -18.04 -7.46
CA SER A 118 -12.27 -17.13 -8.55
C SER A 118 -10.88 -16.52 -8.38
N TYR A 119 -10.42 -16.32 -7.14
CA TYR A 119 -9.20 -15.55 -6.86
C TYR A 119 -8.10 -16.37 -6.16
N PHE A 120 -8.47 -17.41 -5.41
CA PHE A 120 -7.51 -18.21 -4.65
C PHE A 120 -6.46 -18.91 -5.52
N PRO A 121 -6.76 -19.47 -6.69
CA PRO A 121 -5.75 -20.12 -7.53
C PRO A 121 -4.64 -19.17 -7.97
N GLN A 122 -4.97 -17.93 -8.32
CA GLN A 122 -3.99 -16.92 -8.73
C GLN A 122 -3.15 -16.42 -7.54
N LEU A 123 -3.78 -16.19 -6.38
CA LEU A 123 -3.05 -15.89 -5.15
C LEU A 123 -2.05 -16.98 -4.81
N LYS A 124 -2.47 -18.25 -4.90
CA LYS A 124 -1.63 -19.42 -4.67
C LYS A 124 -0.42 -19.42 -5.61
N GLU A 125 -0.64 -19.26 -6.91
CA GLU A 125 0.42 -19.20 -7.91
C GLU A 125 1.45 -18.09 -7.61
N ILE A 126 0.99 -16.90 -7.20
CA ILE A 126 1.88 -15.81 -6.83
C ILE A 126 2.72 -16.18 -5.60
N LEU A 127 2.08 -16.65 -4.53
CA LEU A 127 2.78 -16.97 -3.28
C LEU A 127 3.80 -18.12 -3.45
N GLU A 128 3.49 -19.13 -4.27
CA GLU A 128 4.36 -20.28 -4.53
C GLU A 128 5.65 -19.94 -5.29
N ARG A 129 5.68 -18.81 -6.00
CA ARG A 129 6.87 -18.35 -6.73
C ARG A 129 8.00 -17.84 -5.84
N TYR A 130 7.69 -17.48 -4.59
CA TYR A 130 8.65 -16.81 -3.71
C TYR A 130 9.04 -17.69 -2.52
N GLY A 131 10.33 -17.78 -2.28
CA GLY A 131 10.92 -18.62 -1.24
C GLY A 131 12.22 -18.03 -0.69
N PRO A 132 13.06 -18.84 -0.01
CA PRO A 132 14.33 -18.38 0.55
C PRO A 132 15.26 -17.77 -0.50
N GLY A 133 15.83 -16.62 -0.16
CA GLY A 133 16.69 -15.86 -1.05
C GLY A 133 15.96 -14.90 -1.99
N GLU A 134 14.65 -15.10 -2.24
CA GLU A 134 13.84 -14.14 -2.97
C GLU A 134 13.59 -12.89 -2.13
N LYS A 135 13.42 -11.75 -2.79
CA LYS A 135 13.20 -10.48 -2.10
C LYS A 135 11.74 -10.32 -1.67
N LEU A 136 11.54 -9.87 -0.43
CA LEU A 136 10.21 -9.55 0.09
C LEU A 136 9.49 -8.51 -0.80
N ILE A 137 10.24 -7.54 -1.30
CA ILE A 137 9.69 -6.50 -2.17
C ILE A 137 9.09 -7.09 -3.46
N ASP A 138 9.73 -8.06 -4.07
CA ASP A 138 9.25 -8.62 -5.33
C ASP A 138 7.94 -9.40 -5.13
N LEU A 139 7.80 -10.10 -4.00
CA LEU A 139 6.53 -10.69 -3.58
C LEU A 139 5.44 -9.63 -3.37
N ASN A 140 5.76 -8.56 -2.61
CA ASN A 140 4.79 -7.51 -2.32
C ASN A 140 4.32 -6.81 -3.60
N LEU A 141 5.24 -6.52 -4.52
CA LEU A 141 4.93 -5.90 -5.81
C LEU A 141 4.04 -6.79 -6.68
N ALA A 142 4.31 -8.09 -6.73
CA ALA A 142 3.48 -9.04 -7.48
C ALA A 142 2.05 -9.09 -6.92
N LEU A 143 1.91 -9.13 -5.59
CA LEU A 143 0.62 -9.12 -4.93
C LEU A 143 -0.13 -7.79 -5.12
N ILE A 144 0.54 -6.66 -4.96
CA ILE A 144 -0.05 -5.32 -5.17
C ILE A 144 -0.53 -5.17 -6.61
N GLN A 145 0.26 -5.60 -7.57
CA GLN A 145 -0.09 -5.48 -8.98
C GLN A 145 -1.29 -6.35 -9.36
N TRP A 146 -1.34 -7.59 -8.88
CA TRP A 146 -2.48 -8.47 -9.07
C TRP A 146 -3.73 -7.85 -8.43
N LEU A 147 -3.69 -7.48 -7.16
CA LEU A 147 -4.82 -6.87 -6.44
C LEU A 147 -5.29 -5.57 -7.10
N ALA A 148 -4.38 -4.71 -7.56
CA ALA A 148 -4.74 -3.50 -8.28
C ALA A 148 -5.53 -3.82 -9.57
N GLY A 149 -5.12 -4.85 -10.31
CA GLY A 149 -5.84 -5.33 -11.49
C GLY A 149 -7.27 -5.79 -11.15
N GLU A 150 -7.43 -6.61 -10.11
CA GLU A 150 -8.74 -7.12 -9.68
C GLU A 150 -9.68 -6.01 -9.14
N LEU A 151 -9.11 -4.93 -8.61
CA LEU A 151 -9.83 -3.75 -8.13
C LEU A 151 -10.06 -2.69 -9.22
N ALA A 152 -9.64 -2.95 -10.46
CA ALA A 152 -9.64 -2.02 -11.57
C ALA A 152 -8.93 -0.68 -11.27
N VAL A 153 -7.85 -0.72 -10.47
CA VAL A 153 -6.94 0.39 -10.21
C VAL A 153 -5.89 0.43 -11.32
N LYS A 154 -5.86 1.52 -12.10
CA LYS A 154 -5.04 1.64 -13.32
C LYS A 154 -3.87 2.59 -13.19
N THR A 155 -3.71 3.23 -12.04
CA THR A 155 -2.65 4.20 -11.79
C THR A 155 -1.27 3.57 -11.99
N PRO A 156 -0.38 4.18 -12.78
CA PRO A 156 0.97 3.69 -12.96
C PRO A 156 1.75 3.77 -11.66
N MET A 157 2.47 2.68 -11.36
CA MET A 157 3.30 2.55 -10.16
C MET A 157 4.78 2.52 -10.54
N VAL A 158 5.61 3.28 -9.84
CA VAL A 158 7.06 3.38 -10.06
C VAL A 158 7.81 3.11 -8.76
N ARG A 159 8.87 2.31 -8.82
CA ARG A 159 9.74 2.05 -7.65
C ARG A 159 10.62 3.25 -7.36
N ALA A 160 10.62 3.73 -6.12
CA ALA A 160 11.46 4.86 -5.69
C ALA A 160 12.96 4.56 -5.83
N SER A 161 13.37 3.31 -5.62
CA SER A 161 14.75 2.85 -5.80
C SER A 161 15.28 3.05 -7.22
N THR A 162 14.40 3.12 -8.23
CA THR A 162 14.82 3.35 -9.64
C THR A 162 14.97 4.82 -10.01
N LEU A 163 14.55 5.74 -9.12
CA LEU A 163 14.57 7.18 -9.40
C LEU A 163 15.91 7.84 -9.08
N GLY A 164 16.79 7.19 -8.32
CA GLY A 164 18.10 7.74 -7.93
C GLY A 164 17.99 8.99 -7.05
N VAL A 165 16.90 9.12 -6.27
CA VAL A 165 16.68 10.25 -5.36
C VAL A 165 17.28 9.95 -4.00
N GLU A 166 18.29 10.72 -3.61
CA GLU A 166 18.91 10.67 -2.29
C GLU A 166 18.18 11.56 -1.29
N GLY A 167 18.54 11.41 0.00
CA GLY A 167 17.99 12.20 1.10
C GLY A 167 17.20 11.36 2.11
N LYS A 168 16.62 12.05 3.09
CA LYS A 168 15.89 11.41 4.19
C LYS A 168 14.61 12.18 4.48
N ARG A 169 13.60 11.47 5.05
CA ARG A 169 12.33 12.05 5.52
C ARG A 169 11.67 12.94 4.46
N SER A 170 11.08 14.03 4.88
CA SER A 170 10.31 14.95 4.02
C SER A 170 11.14 15.56 2.89
N GLY A 171 12.42 15.86 3.13
CA GLY A 171 13.31 16.39 2.08
C GLY A 171 13.43 15.46 0.88
N ARG A 172 13.51 14.15 1.12
CA ARG A 172 13.51 13.14 0.05
C ARG A 172 12.17 13.07 -0.68
N LEU A 173 11.06 13.16 0.05
CA LEU A 173 9.72 13.18 -0.57
C LEU A 173 9.55 14.41 -1.47
N VAL A 174 10.00 15.57 -1.03
CA VAL A 174 10.02 16.81 -1.85
C VAL A 174 10.85 16.62 -3.11
N SER A 175 12.05 16.02 -2.99
CA SER A 175 12.91 15.77 -4.16
C SER A 175 12.26 14.80 -5.15
N MET A 176 11.54 13.77 -4.67
CA MET A 176 10.75 12.88 -5.52
C MET A 176 9.61 13.63 -6.23
N CYS A 177 8.86 14.47 -5.50
CA CYS A 177 7.80 15.29 -6.07
C CYS A 177 8.35 16.17 -7.21
N LYS A 178 9.46 16.85 -6.99
CA LYS A 178 10.12 17.68 -8.01
C LYS A 178 10.55 16.87 -9.24
N LEU A 179 11.16 15.69 -9.00
CA LEU A 179 11.66 14.85 -10.09
C LEU A 179 10.56 14.40 -11.05
N VAL A 180 9.37 14.11 -10.53
CA VAL A 180 8.23 13.67 -11.34
C VAL A 180 7.29 14.82 -11.75
N GLY A 181 7.63 16.06 -11.42
CA GLY A 181 6.83 17.23 -11.80
C GLY A 181 5.51 17.36 -11.05
N ALA A 182 5.42 16.82 -9.83
CA ALA A 182 4.20 16.84 -9.04
C ALA A 182 3.85 18.25 -8.57
N THR A 183 2.58 18.63 -8.69
CA THR A 183 1.99 19.85 -8.12
C THR A 183 1.23 19.57 -6.83
N ASP A 184 0.77 18.35 -6.67
CA ASP A 184 -0.02 17.90 -5.53
C ASP A 184 0.51 16.56 -5.01
N TYR A 185 0.72 16.48 -3.69
CA TYR A 185 1.12 15.26 -3.00
C TYR A 185 0.01 14.80 -2.06
N LEU A 186 -0.59 13.65 -2.34
CA LEU A 186 -1.57 13.00 -1.50
C LEU A 186 -0.87 12.03 -0.56
N SER A 187 -0.76 12.40 0.70
CA SER A 187 -0.11 11.61 1.75
C SER A 187 -1.08 10.63 2.42
N PRO A 188 -0.63 9.46 2.86
CA PRO A 188 -1.40 8.64 3.79
C PRO A 188 -1.78 9.44 5.04
N ARG A 189 -2.98 9.21 5.59
CA ARG A 189 -3.45 9.91 6.79
C ARG A 189 -2.52 9.75 7.99
N SER A 190 -1.81 8.63 8.09
CA SER A 190 -0.88 8.34 9.18
C SER A 190 0.42 9.16 9.15
N ALA A 191 0.73 9.84 8.05
CA ALA A 191 1.97 10.60 7.91
C ALA A 191 1.84 12.02 8.47
N ILE A 192 1.26 12.18 9.67
CA ILE A 192 1.01 13.47 10.33
C ILE A 192 2.30 14.27 10.61
N TYR A 193 3.46 13.61 10.69
CA TYR A 193 4.76 14.27 10.84
C TYR A 193 5.07 15.27 9.71
N LEU A 194 4.43 15.13 8.55
CA LEU A 194 4.57 16.08 7.44
C LEU A 194 4.00 17.46 7.75
N LEU A 195 3.14 17.58 8.76
CA LEU A 195 2.58 18.87 9.17
C LEU A 195 3.65 19.86 9.65
N ASP A 196 4.79 19.35 10.13
CA ASP A 196 5.91 20.19 10.58
C ASP A 196 6.81 20.61 9.42
N ASP A 197 6.75 19.91 8.29
CA ASP A 197 7.64 20.09 7.15
C ASP A 197 6.94 20.74 5.93
N LEU A 198 5.72 21.26 6.08
CA LEU A 198 4.90 21.80 4.97
C LEU A 198 5.59 22.94 4.20
N ALA A 199 6.43 23.75 4.87
CA ALA A 199 7.17 24.83 4.24
C ALA A 199 8.07 24.30 3.10
N MET A 200 8.73 23.14 3.30
CA MET A 200 9.60 22.53 2.29
C MET A 200 8.84 22.15 1.01
N PHE A 201 7.61 21.66 1.17
CA PHE A 201 6.74 21.34 0.02
C PHE A 201 6.25 22.62 -0.68
N ALA A 202 5.83 23.64 0.09
CA ALA A 202 5.38 24.92 -0.45
C ALA A 202 6.47 25.63 -1.24
N GLU A 203 7.73 25.66 -0.75
CA GLU A 203 8.90 26.19 -1.45
C GLU A 203 9.19 25.44 -2.76
N ALA A 204 8.84 24.15 -2.79
CA ALA A 204 8.93 23.31 -3.98
C ALA A 204 7.75 23.49 -4.96
N GLY A 205 6.75 24.31 -4.63
CA GLY A 205 5.51 24.46 -5.41
C GLY A 205 4.56 23.28 -5.32
N VAL A 206 4.70 22.42 -4.30
CA VAL A 206 3.90 21.20 -4.11
C VAL A 206 2.88 21.41 -2.99
N LYS A 207 1.59 21.19 -3.28
CA LYS A 207 0.52 21.19 -2.30
C LYS A 207 0.41 19.82 -1.62
N VAL A 208 0.36 19.80 -0.29
CA VAL A 208 0.18 18.57 0.48
C VAL A 208 -1.28 18.40 0.85
N TRP A 209 -1.79 17.20 0.60
CA TRP A 209 -3.12 16.73 0.97
C TRP A 209 -2.97 15.45 1.77
N PHE A 210 -3.94 15.14 2.62
CA PHE A 210 -3.98 13.89 3.37
C PHE A 210 -5.20 13.08 2.96
N GLN A 211 -4.98 11.79 2.77
CA GLN A 211 -6.05 10.87 2.42
C GLN A 211 -7.18 10.92 3.46
N ASN A 212 -8.41 11.00 2.97
CA ASN A 212 -9.63 10.84 3.74
C ASN A 212 -10.32 9.56 3.27
N TYR A 213 -10.15 8.50 4.04
CA TYR A 213 -10.71 7.20 3.70
C TYR A 213 -11.37 6.57 4.92
N THR A 214 -12.67 6.33 4.82
CA THR A 214 -13.43 5.56 5.80
C THR A 214 -13.62 4.16 5.24
N HIS A 215 -13.23 3.15 5.99
CA HIS A 215 -13.36 1.77 5.53
C HIS A 215 -14.83 1.41 5.33
N PRO A 216 -15.31 1.12 4.11
CA PRO A 216 -16.70 0.77 3.87
C PRO A 216 -17.07 -0.52 4.60
N GLU A 217 -18.28 -0.56 5.15
CA GLU A 217 -18.84 -1.79 5.67
C GLU A 217 -19.38 -2.65 4.52
N TYR A 218 -19.08 -3.93 4.57
CA TYR A 218 -19.63 -4.95 3.68
C TYR A 218 -19.79 -6.25 4.44
N GLU A 219 -20.61 -7.14 3.92
CA GLU A 219 -20.79 -8.45 4.53
C GLU A 219 -19.51 -9.27 4.45
N GLN A 220 -18.91 -9.51 5.62
CA GLN A 220 -17.81 -10.45 5.82
C GLN A 220 -18.37 -11.82 6.17
N ARG A 221 -17.65 -12.86 5.79
CA ARG A 221 -18.07 -14.23 6.09
C ARG A 221 -18.38 -14.48 7.58
N PHE A 222 -17.66 -13.83 8.47
CA PHE A 222 -17.84 -13.94 9.92
C PHE A 222 -18.26 -12.59 10.49
N PRO A 223 -19.44 -12.47 11.12
CA PRO A 223 -19.83 -11.27 11.84
C PRO A 223 -19.09 -11.17 13.20
N PRO A 224 -18.99 -9.96 13.81
CA PRO A 224 -19.32 -8.67 13.22
C PRO A 224 -18.29 -8.23 12.17
N PHE A 225 -18.63 -7.19 11.38
CA PHE A 225 -17.66 -6.54 10.50
C PHE A 225 -16.47 -6.02 11.28
N LEU A 226 -15.25 -6.30 10.78
CA LEU A 226 -14.01 -5.75 11.30
C LEU A 226 -13.23 -5.05 10.19
N PRO A 227 -13.00 -3.74 10.30
CA PRO A 227 -12.25 -2.97 9.31
C PRO A 227 -10.75 -3.31 9.32
N TYR A 228 -10.03 -2.81 8.33
CA TYR A 228 -8.57 -2.89 8.23
C TYR A 228 -7.99 -4.30 8.08
N ALA A 229 -8.78 -5.26 7.62
CA ALA A 229 -8.25 -6.51 7.08
C ALA A 229 -7.58 -6.24 5.71
N SER A 230 -6.71 -7.16 5.27
CA SER A 230 -6.22 -7.17 3.89
C SER A 230 -7.40 -7.06 2.91
N VAL A 231 -7.18 -6.41 1.79
CA VAL A 231 -8.18 -6.29 0.71
C VAL A 231 -8.61 -7.64 0.15
N LEU A 232 -7.87 -8.73 0.43
CA LEU A 232 -8.31 -10.08 0.13
C LEU A 232 -9.66 -10.41 0.76
N ASP A 233 -9.94 -9.89 1.96
CA ASP A 233 -11.24 -10.07 2.62
C ASP A 233 -12.38 -9.50 1.78
N LEU A 234 -12.20 -8.28 1.27
CA LEU A 234 -13.17 -7.64 0.38
C LEU A 234 -13.31 -8.45 -0.93
N LEU A 235 -12.19 -8.84 -1.53
CA LEU A 235 -12.16 -9.52 -2.82
C LEU A 235 -12.86 -10.90 -2.75
N PHE A 236 -12.58 -11.70 -1.72
CA PHE A 236 -13.21 -13.02 -1.56
C PHE A 236 -14.71 -12.94 -1.24
N ASN A 237 -15.15 -11.90 -0.53
CA ASN A 237 -16.56 -11.75 -0.17
C ASN A 237 -17.41 -11.05 -1.25
N LYS A 238 -16.86 -10.07 -1.98
CA LYS A 238 -17.59 -9.18 -2.90
C LYS A 238 -17.18 -9.31 -4.37
N GLY A 239 -16.05 -9.92 -4.65
CA GLY A 239 -15.59 -10.20 -6.01
C GLY A 239 -15.52 -8.97 -6.90
N PRO A 240 -16.21 -8.96 -8.07
CA PRO A 240 -16.17 -7.85 -9.03
C PRO A 240 -16.64 -6.51 -8.48
N GLU A 241 -17.48 -6.51 -7.43
CA GLU A 241 -17.98 -5.29 -6.78
C GLU A 241 -16.90 -4.61 -5.91
N SER A 242 -15.78 -5.29 -5.64
CA SER A 242 -14.76 -4.84 -4.69
C SER A 242 -14.16 -3.48 -5.02
N GLY A 243 -13.96 -3.17 -6.30
CA GLY A 243 -13.45 -1.87 -6.73
C GLY A 243 -14.42 -0.72 -6.47
N GLU A 244 -15.71 -0.95 -6.65
CA GLU A 244 -16.77 0.04 -6.38
C GLU A 244 -16.93 0.25 -4.87
N ILE A 245 -16.98 -0.83 -4.09
CA ILE A 245 -17.05 -0.77 -2.63
C ILE A 245 -15.83 -0.05 -2.06
N LEU A 246 -14.62 -0.35 -2.57
CA LEU A 246 -13.41 0.36 -2.16
C LEU A 246 -13.55 1.87 -2.37
N ARG A 247 -14.02 2.31 -3.54
CA ARG A 247 -14.19 3.74 -3.86
C ARG A 247 -15.27 4.43 -3.06
N SER A 248 -16.27 3.70 -2.56
CA SER A 248 -17.34 4.27 -1.72
C SER A 248 -16.84 4.80 -0.37
N GLY A 249 -15.67 4.34 0.10
CA GLY A 249 -15.02 4.84 1.32
C GLY A 249 -14.25 6.14 1.15
N ARG A 250 -14.11 6.63 -0.09
CA ARG A 250 -13.34 7.83 -0.44
C ARG A 250 -14.06 9.11 -0.05
N GLY A 251 -13.43 9.91 0.81
CA GLY A 251 -13.84 11.28 1.09
C GLY A 251 -12.97 12.31 0.38
N GLN A 252 -13.37 13.56 0.47
CA GLN A 252 -12.52 14.67 -0.01
C GLN A 252 -11.21 14.68 0.81
N PRO A 253 -10.04 14.76 0.17
CA PRO A 253 -8.78 14.83 0.87
C PRO A 253 -8.74 15.98 1.88
N PHE A 254 -8.16 15.73 3.03
CA PHE A 254 -8.00 16.76 4.05
C PHE A 254 -6.86 17.71 3.70
N THR A 255 -7.09 18.98 3.97
CA THR A 255 -6.01 19.97 4.03
C THR A 255 -5.18 19.77 5.32
N PRO A 256 -3.92 20.26 5.39
CA PRO A 256 -3.13 20.23 6.60
C PRO A 256 -3.82 20.86 7.81
N VAL A 257 -4.60 21.94 7.61
CA VAL A 257 -5.37 22.61 8.68
C VAL A 257 -6.42 21.68 9.28
N GLN A 258 -7.18 20.98 8.42
CA GLN A 258 -8.19 20.03 8.89
C GLN A 258 -7.56 18.85 9.65
N VAL A 259 -6.38 18.39 9.21
CA VAL A 259 -5.66 17.32 9.90
C VAL A 259 -5.22 17.75 11.30
N ARG A 260 -4.69 18.98 11.46
CA ARG A 260 -4.31 19.53 12.77
C ARG A 260 -5.51 19.63 13.72
N ALA A 261 -6.66 20.12 13.24
CA ALA A 261 -7.87 20.23 14.03
C ALA A 261 -8.36 18.87 14.56
N THR A 262 -8.46 17.87 13.70
CA THR A 262 -8.92 16.52 14.10
C THR A 262 -7.92 15.76 14.99
N SER A 263 -6.62 16.05 14.91
CA SER A 263 -5.62 15.46 15.81
C SER A 263 -5.70 16.06 17.23
N ALA A 264 -5.92 17.36 17.33
CA ALA A 264 -6.09 18.05 18.63
C ALA A 264 -7.36 17.60 19.38
N GLU A 265 -8.46 17.34 18.66
CA GLU A 265 -9.70 16.81 19.26
C GLU A 265 -9.52 15.40 19.84
N CYS A 266 -8.69 14.57 19.19
CA CYS A 266 -8.39 13.21 19.65
C CYS A 266 -7.51 13.22 20.92
N GLU A 267 -6.55 14.15 21.03
CA GLU A 267 -5.70 14.32 22.21
C GLU A 267 -6.47 14.93 23.41
N ALA A 268 -7.47 15.78 23.16
CA ALA A 268 -8.29 16.38 24.22
C ALA A 268 -9.35 15.42 24.78
N SER A 269 -9.54 14.24 24.16
CA SER A 269 -10.54 13.23 24.55
C SER A 269 -9.95 12.06 25.34
N ILE A 270 -8.64 12.10 25.65
CA ILE A 270 -7.91 11.14 26.49
C ILE A 270 -7.59 11.75 27.85
#